data_7b6c4a174b33e81aafd54b36040defa4
#
_entry.id   7b6c4a174b33e81aafd54b36040defa4
#
_cell.length_a   1.000
_cell.length_b   1.000
_cell.length_c   1.000
_cell.angle_alpha   90.00
_cell.angle_beta   90.00
_cell.angle_gamma   90.00
#
_symmetry.space_group_name_H-M   'P 1'
#
loop_
_entity.id
_entity.type
_entity.pdbx_description
1 polymer ?
#
loop_
_entity_poly.entity_id
_entity_poly.type
_entity_poly.pdbx_seq_one_letter_code
_entity_poly.pdbx_strand_id
1 'polypeptide(L)'
;MREMLEAGVHFGHQTRFWNPKMSQYIFGHRNKIHIINLEATVANMSDALGFIRKLSSRRGTVLFVGTKRASREIIQEEATRAGMPYVDQRWLGGMLTNFKTVKTSIKRLKEMEASVEEGGLERMSKKEGLRFERELEKLKKGLGGIKDMNGLPDAMFVVDVGYHKIAIQEANKLGIPVVGVVDTNHSPEGIDYVIPGNDDASRAVRLYARALADSILQGRTEAVSDLVQTIQESEEFVEVDAPQATA
;
A
#
# COMPACT_ATOMS: atom_id res chain seq x y z
N MET A 1 -11.70 17.09 -6.30
CA MET A 1 -12.12 17.04 -7.73
C MET A 1 -11.20 17.85 -8.65
N ARG A 2 -10.89 19.13 -8.37
CA ARG A 2 -9.99 19.92 -9.23
C ARG A 2 -8.59 19.29 -9.38
N GLU A 3 -7.97 18.89 -8.30
CA GLU A 3 -6.67 18.19 -8.32
C GLU A 3 -6.72 16.88 -9.10
N MET A 4 -7.81 16.12 -9.02
CA MET A 4 -7.99 14.88 -9.79
C MET A 4 -8.04 15.18 -11.30
N LEU A 5 -8.69 16.28 -11.69
CA LEU A 5 -8.76 16.69 -13.08
C LEU A 5 -7.37 17.11 -13.60
N GLU A 6 -6.63 17.88 -12.82
CA GLU A 6 -5.28 18.34 -13.14
C GLU A 6 -4.26 17.17 -13.18
N ALA A 7 -4.45 16.17 -12.32
CA ALA A 7 -3.65 14.93 -12.32
C ALA A 7 -4.00 13.97 -13.47
N GLY A 8 -5.13 14.19 -14.17
CA GLY A 8 -5.58 13.35 -15.27
C GLY A 8 -6.22 12.02 -14.84
N VAL A 9 -6.82 11.98 -13.65
CA VAL A 9 -7.54 10.81 -13.09
C VAL A 9 -8.68 10.36 -13.99
N HIS A 10 -9.34 11.31 -14.67
CA HIS A 10 -10.51 11.08 -15.52
C HIS A 10 -10.20 10.40 -16.87
N PHE A 11 -8.95 10.28 -17.26
CA PHE A 11 -8.58 9.59 -18.49
C PHE A 11 -8.56 8.09 -18.27
N GLY A 12 -9.37 7.37 -19.03
CA GLY A 12 -9.33 5.92 -19.11
C GLY A 12 -8.57 5.44 -20.35
N HIS A 13 -8.76 4.19 -20.68
CA HIS A 13 -8.16 3.54 -21.85
C HIS A 13 -9.03 3.70 -23.11
N GLN A 14 -8.49 3.23 -24.24
CA GLN A 14 -9.19 3.23 -25.52
C GLN A 14 -10.47 2.40 -25.44
N THR A 15 -11.56 2.88 -26.08
CA THR A 15 -12.88 2.26 -26.05
C THR A 15 -12.90 0.78 -26.47
N ARG A 16 -11.98 0.32 -27.33
CA ARG A 16 -11.89 -1.07 -27.78
C ARG A 16 -11.40 -2.05 -26.70
N PHE A 17 -10.76 -1.56 -25.63
CA PHE A 17 -10.18 -2.39 -24.57
C PHE A 17 -10.98 -2.35 -23.27
N TRP A 18 -12.12 -1.68 -23.25
CA TRP A 18 -12.89 -1.49 -22.03
C TRP A 18 -13.47 -2.77 -21.46
N ASN A 19 -13.70 -2.78 -20.15
CA ASN A 19 -14.42 -3.84 -19.48
C ASN A 19 -15.87 -3.42 -19.24
N PRO A 20 -16.90 -4.20 -19.67
CA PRO A 20 -18.30 -3.86 -19.45
C PRO A 20 -18.68 -3.64 -17.99
N LYS A 21 -18.01 -4.30 -17.04
CA LYS A 21 -18.24 -4.12 -15.60
C LYS A 21 -17.85 -2.74 -15.07
N MET A 22 -17.08 -1.99 -15.84
CA MET A 22 -16.72 -0.60 -15.54
C MET A 22 -17.75 0.42 -16.07
N SER A 23 -18.81 -0.01 -16.75
CA SER A 23 -19.82 0.89 -17.36
C SER A 23 -20.41 1.90 -16.38
N GLN A 24 -20.64 1.51 -15.12
CA GLN A 24 -21.16 2.37 -14.07
C GLN A 24 -20.22 3.51 -13.65
N TYR A 25 -18.92 3.40 -13.95
CA TYR A 25 -17.90 4.39 -13.60
C TYR A 25 -17.47 5.24 -14.80
N ILE A 26 -18.02 4.97 -15.99
CA ILE A 26 -17.67 5.68 -17.22
C ILE A 26 -18.68 6.78 -17.46
N PHE A 27 -18.20 8.04 -17.54
CA PHE A 27 -19.02 9.20 -17.89
C PHE A 27 -19.37 9.24 -19.38
N GLY A 28 -18.39 8.87 -20.23
CA GLY A 28 -18.52 8.89 -21.68
C GLY A 28 -17.22 8.59 -22.38
N HIS A 29 -17.09 9.03 -23.65
CA HIS A 29 -15.84 8.88 -24.37
C HIS A 29 -15.58 10.10 -25.28
N ARG A 30 -14.29 10.43 -25.48
CA ARG A 30 -13.84 11.45 -26.42
C ARG A 30 -12.61 10.94 -27.16
N ASN A 31 -12.58 11.12 -28.46
CA ASN A 31 -11.46 10.66 -29.31
C ASN A 31 -11.09 9.20 -29.10
N LYS A 32 -12.07 8.32 -28.97
CA LYS A 32 -11.90 6.87 -28.72
C LYS A 32 -11.23 6.53 -27.38
N ILE A 33 -11.23 7.46 -26.41
CA ILE A 33 -10.75 7.25 -25.04
C ILE A 33 -11.93 7.41 -24.09
N HIS A 34 -12.12 6.49 -23.16
CA HIS A 34 -13.13 6.60 -22.13
C HIS A 34 -12.77 7.70 -21.13
N ILE A 35 -13.81 8.37 -20.63
CA ILE A 35 -13.70 9.36 -19.57
C ILE A 35 -14.39 8.79 -18.33
N ILE A 36 -13.65 8.72 -17.24
CA ILE A 36 -14.11 8.20 -15.95
C ILE A 36 -14.91 9.28 -15.23
N ASN A 37 -16.00 8.89 -14.58
CA ASN A 37 -16.82 9.78 -13.77
C ASN A 37 -16.09 10.11 -12.46
N LEU A 38 -15.61 11.35 -12.35
CA LEU A 38 -14.88 11.81 -11.16
C LEU A 38 -15.76 11.92 -9.90
N GLU A 39 -17.06 12.09 -10.03
CA GLU A 39 -17.97 12.10 -8.87
C GLU A 39 -17.98 10.74 -8.20
N ALA A 40 -18.07 9.66 -8.98
CA ALA A 40 -17.95 8.30 -8.48
C ALA A 40 -16.54 8.04 -7.89
N THR A 41 -15.49 8.56 -8.54
CA THR A 41 -14.12 8.44 -8.01
C THR A 41 -13.95 9.10 -6.65
N VAL A 42 -14.50 10.31 -6.47
CA VAL A 42 -14.42 11.04 -5.18
C VAL A 42 -15.15 10.29 -4.08
N ALA A 43 -16.39 9.82 -4.35
CA ALA A 43 -17.18 9.07 -3.38
C ALA A 43 -16.46 7.79 -2.94
N ASN A 44 -16.08 6.94 -3.90
CA ASN A 44 -15.41 5.67 -3.62
C ASN A 44 -14.04 5.84 -2.96
N MET A 45 -13.30 6.88 -3.35
CA MET A 45 -12.03 7.20 -2.72
C MET A 45 -12.21 7.64 -1.27
N SER A 46 -13.25 8.42 -0.97
CA SER A 46 -13.57 8.82 0.41
C SER A 46 -13.86 7.61 1.29
N ASP A 47 -14.63 6.64 0.79
CA ASP A 47 -14.95 5.40 1.50
C ASP A 47 -13.68 4.57 1.76
N ALA A 48 -12.83 4.42 0.73
CA ALA A 48 -11.55 3.72 0.85
C ALA A 48 -10.62 4.39 1.88
N LEU A 49 -10.49 5.71 1.85
CA LEU A 49 -9.66 6.46 2.80
C LEU A 49 -10.22 6.37 4.24
N GLY A 50 -11.55 6.40 4.40
CA GLY A 50 -12.21 6.19 5.68
C GLY A 50 -11.95 4.80 6.28
N PHE A 51 -11.98 3.75 5.43
CA PHE A 51 -11.59 2.40 5.84
C PHE A 51 -10.13 2.33 6.28
N ILE A 52 -9.20 2.84 5.47
CA ILE A 52 -7.76 2.84 5.77
C ILE A 52 -7.45 3.61 7.06
N ARG A 53 -8.10 4.76 7.28
CA ARG A 53 -7.94 5.55 8.51
C ARG A 53 -8.35 4.76 9.76
N LYS A 54 -9.52 4.10 9.72
CA LYS A 54 -10.00 3.23 10.81
C LYS A 54 -9.08 2.03 11.05
N LEU A 55 -8.52 1.45 9.97
CA LEU A 55 -7.57 0.34 10.09
C LEU A 55 -6.28 0.81 10.76
N SER A 56 -5.77 1.97 10.35
CA SER A 56 -4.51 2.54 10.85
C SER A 56 -4.61 3.03 12.29
N SER A 57 -5.80 3.49 12.75
CA SER A 57 -6.01 3.83 14.17
C SER A 57 -5.88 2.61 15.08
N ARG A 58 -6.12 1.40 14.56
CA ARG A 58 -5.90 0.12 15.26
C ARG A 58 -4.51 -0.48 15.04
N ARG A 59 -3.56 0.32 14.53
CA ARG A 59 -2.20 -0.09 14.16
C ARG A 59 -2.15 -1.17 13.06
N GLY A 60 -3.17 -1.26 12.22
CA GLY A 60 -3.21 -2.17 11.08
C GLY A 60 -2.14 -1.83 10.04
N THR A 61 -1.66 -2.86 9.36
CA THR A 61 -0.61 -2.79 8.34
C THR A 61 -1.23 -2.82 6.95
N VAL A 62 -0.91 -1.84 6.11
CA VAL A 62 -1.36 -1.74 4.72
C VAL A 62 -0.18 -2.02 3.79
N LEU A 63 -0.29 -3.04 2.93
CA LEU A 63 0.72 -3.34 1.92
C LEU A 63 0.45 -2.55 0.64
N PHE A 64 1.41 -1.71 0.23
CA PHE A 64 1.34 -0.95 -1.01
C PHE A 64 1.92 -1.78 -2.17
N VAL A 65 1.17 -1.88 -3.28
CA VAL A 65 1.58 -2.65 -4.46
C VAL A 65 1.47 -1.81 -5.72
N GLY A 66 2.60 -1.63 -6.40
CA GLY A 66 2.64 -0.91 -7.67
C GLY A 66 3.99 -1.10 -8.38
N THR A 67 4.04 -2.02 -9.34
CA THR A 67 5.30 -2.44 -9.97
C THR A 67 5.50 -1.90 -11.39
N LYS A 68 4.53 -1.16 -11.95
CA LYS A 68 4.71 -0.43 -13.21
C LYS A 68 5.75 0.68 -13.04
N ARG A 69 6.50 0.97 -14.09
CA ARG A 69 7.53 2.03 -14.09
C ARG A 69 6.99 3.39 -13.62
N ALA A 70 5.75 3.72 -13.95
CA ALA A 70 5.12 4.98 -13.55
C ALA A 70 4.75 5.04 -12.05
N SER A 71 4.63 3.90 -11.36
CA SER A 71 4.19 3.79 -9.97
C SER A 71 5.29 3.45 -8.97
N ARG A 72 6.40 2.81 -9.39
CA ARG A 72 7.44 2.26 -8.50
C ARG A 72 7.94 3.25 -7.46
N GLU A 73 8.52 4.34 -7.93
CA GLU A 73 9.13 5.35 -7.07
C GLU A 73 8.09 5.99 -6.14
N ILE A 74 6.89 6.23 -6.67
CA ILE A 74 5.79 6.85 -5.93
C ILE A 74 5.31 5.93 -4.80
N ILE A 75 5.12 4.65 -5.10
CA ILE A 75 4.69 3.65 -4.12
C ILE A 75 5.75 3.49 -3.02
N GLN A 76 7.03 3.41 -3.38
CA GLN A 76 8.12 3.35 -2.43
C GLN A 76 8.17 4.58 -1.54
N GLU A 77 8.11 5.79 -2.12
CA GLU A 77 8.16 7.08 -1.43
C GLU A 77 7.01 7.20 -0.40
N GLU A 78 5.76 6.98 -0.84
CA GLU A 78 4.59 7.19 -0.01
C GLU A 78 4.39 6.09 1.03
N ALA A 79 4.71 4.84 0.70
CA ALA A 79 4.68 3.75 1.68
C ALA A 79 5.75 3.96 2.78
N THR A 80 6.97 4.36 2.40
CA THR A 80 8.04 4.68 3.35
C THR A 80 7.65 5.84 4.25
N ARG A 81 7.05 6.91 3.68
CA ARG A 81 6.54 8.06 4.44
C ARG A 81 5.50 7.66 5.48
N ALA A 82 4.61 6.72 5.12
CA ALA A 82 3.60 6.18 6.01
C ALA A 82 4.11 5.08 6.96
N GLY A 83 5.37 4.63 6.82
CA GLY A 83 5.93 3.51 7.57
C GLY A 83 5.22 2.19 7.29
N MET A 84 4.84 1.96 6.04
CA MET A 84 4.12 0.78 5.57
C MET A 84 4.98 -0.06 4.62
N PRO A 85 4.76 -1.40 4.58
CA PRO A 85 5.43 -2.26 3.62
C PRO A 85 4.97 -1.99 2.19
N TYR A 86 5.84 -2.28 1.22
CA TYR A 86 5.54 -2.08 -0.19
C TYR A 86 6.19 -3.12 -1.11
N VAL A 87 5.61 -3.27 -2.30
CA VAL A 87 6.16 -4.06 -3.41
C VAL A 87 6.18 -3.17 -4.66
N ASP A 88 7.37 -2.77 -5.09
CA ASP A 88 7.60 -1.83 -6.19
C ASP A 88 8.22 -2.46 -7.44
N GLN A 89 8.85 -3.65 -7.35
CA GLN A 89 9.53 -4.25 -8.49
C GLN A 89 8.74 -5.34 -9.18
N ARG A 90 8.47 -6.43 -8.50
CA ARG A 90 7.73 -7.56 -9.04
C ARG A 90 7.01 -8.33 -7.94
N TRP A 91 5.74 -8.63 -8.14
CA TRP A 91 5.03 -9.54 -7.28
C TRP A 91 5.53 -10.98 -7.51
N LEU A 92 6.02 -11.61 -6.46
CA LEU A 92 6.41 -13.02 -6.50
C LEU A 92 5.20 -13.87 -6.14
N GLY A 93 4.86 -14.84 -7.00
CA GLY A 93 3.75 -15.76 -6.69
C GLY A 93 3.97 -16.46 -5.36
N GLY A 94 2.93 -16.49 -4.52
CA GLY A 94 3.02 -17.02 -3.16
C GLY A 94 3.53 -16.03 -2.11
N MET A 95 3.64 -14.74 -2.45
CA MET A 95 4.17 -13.73 -1.51
C MET A 95 3.35 -13.62 -0.23
N LEU A 96 2.03 -13.77 -0.30
CA LEU A 96 1.14 -13.81 0.86
C LEU A 96 0.75 -15.25 1.22
N THR A 97 0.32 -16.05 0.24
CA THR A 97 -0.16 -17.43 0.46
C THR A 97 0.94 -18.39 0.94
N ASN A 98 2.21 -18.10 0.63
CA ASN A 98 3.36 -18.85 1.11
C ASN A 98 4.33 -17.97 1.92
N PHE A 99 3.78 -17.11 2.77
CA PHE A 99 4.54 -16.12 3.54
C PHE A 99 5.62 -16.75 4.45
N LYS A 100 5.43 -18.00 4.90
CA LYS A 100 6.45 -18.74 5.68
C LYS A 100 7.76 -18.89 4.90
N THR A 101 7.69 -19.23 3.62
CA THR A 101 8.89 -19.34 2.75
C THR A 101 9.48 -17.96 2.45
N VAL A 102 8.62 -16.95 2.26
CA VAL A 102 9.07 -15.56 2.06
C VAL A 102 9.83 -15.06 3.28
N LYS A 103 9.37 -15.34 4.51
CA LYS A 103 10.11 -15.02 5.75
C LYS A 103 11.50 -15.63 5.79
N THR A 104 11.67 -16.86 5.31
CA THR A 104 13.00 -17.48 5.25
C THR A 104 13.93 -16.72 4.29
N SER A 105 13.39 -16.26 3.15
CA SER A 105 14.14 -15.45 2.19
C SER A 105 14.45 -14.05 2.73
N ILE A 106 13.55 -13.44 3.50
CA ILE A 106 13.79 -12.17 4.20
C ILE A 106 14.89 -12.33 5.26
N LYS A 107 14.85 -13.43 6.02
CA LYS A 107 15.91 -13.73 7.01
C LYS A 107 17.27 -13.82 6.33
N ARG A 108 17.36 -14.53 5.21
CA ARG A 108 18.58 -14.61 4.40
C ARG A 108 19.04 -13.23 3.91
N LEU A 109 18.11 -12.38 3.46
CA LEU A 109 18.42 -11.00 3.06
C LEU A 109 19.07 -10.22 4.21
N LYS A 110 18.47 -10.28 5.42
CA LYS A 110 18.99 -9.60 6.61
C LYS A 110 20.36 -10.14 7.03
N GLU A 111 20.58 -11.45 6.96
CA GLU A 111 21.86 -12.08 7.23
C GLU A 111 22.95 -11.64 6.23
N MET A 112 22.58 -11.51 4.96
CA MET A 112 23.50 -11.03 3.93
C MET A 112 23.82 -9.53 4.11
N GLU A 113 22.83 -8.69 4.47
CA GLU A 113 23.04 -7.28 4.77
C GLU A 113 24.01 -7.11 5.97
N ALA A 114 23.79 -7.85 7.06
CA ALA A 114 24.67 -7.85 8.24
C ALA A 114 26.09 -8.30 7.91
N SER A 115 26.24 -9.34 7.08
CA SER A 115 27.57 -9.81 6.65
C SER A 115 28.34 -8.75 5.84
N VAL A 116 27.66 -7.91 5.06
CA VAL A 116 28.31 -6.79 4.36
C VAL A 116 28.77 -5.72 5.34
N GLU A 117 27.93 -5.37 6.32
CA GLU A 117 28.25 -4.38 7.35
C GLU A 117 29.45 -4.81 8.24
N GLU A 118 29.60 -6.11 8.47
CA GLU A 118 30.73 -6.71 9.23
C GLU A 118 32.00 -6.88 8.40
N GLY A 119 32.03 -6.37 7.15
CA GLY A 119 33.23 -6.50 6.28
C GLY A 119 33.41 -7.90 5.67
N GLY A 120 32.37 -8.71 5.62
CA GLY A 120 32.41 -10.07 5.08
C GLY A 120 32.85 -10.15 3.61
N LEU A 121 32.59 -9.10 2.82
CA LEU A 121 33.04 -9.02 1.41
C LEU A 121 34.56 -9.00 1.26
N GLU A 122 35.29 -8.38 2.18
CA GLU A 122 36.77 -8.29 2.13
C GLU A 122 37.45 -9.65 2.33
N ARG A 123 36.74 -10.59 2.97
CA ARG A 123 37.26 -11.96 3.24
C ARG A 123 36.94 -12.93 2.09
N MET A 124 36.16 -12.50 1.09
CA MET A 124 35.76 -13.32 -0.06
C MET A 124 36.73 -13.11 -1.24
N SER A 125 36.88 -14.15 -2.07
CA SER A 125 37.53 -13.95 -3.37
C SER A 125 36.70 -12.99 -4.25
N LYS A 126 37.35 -12.25 -5.16
CA LYS A 126 36.70 -11.29 -6.05
C LYS A 126 35.48 -11.88 -6.80
N LYS A 127 35.57 -13.15 -7.22
CA LYS A 127 34.47 -13.84 -7.94
C LYS A 127 33.31 -14.17 -7.02
N GLU A 128 33.58 -14.58 -5.80
CA GLU A 128 32.56 -14.88 -4.79
C GLU A 128 31.87 -13.60 -4.31
N GLY A 129 32.64 -12.55 -4.02
CA GLY A 129 32.07 -11.23 -3.67
C GLY A 129 31.11 -10.70 -4.71
N LEU A 130 31.48 -10.74 -5.99
CA LEU A 130 30.60 -10.30 -7.08
C LEU A 130 29.32 -11.15 -7.19
N ARG A 131 29.39 -12.45 -6.91
CA ARG A 131 28.21 -13.34 -6.90
C ARG A 131 27.30 -13.02 -5.72
N PHE A 132 27.90 -12.78 -4.55
CA PHE A 132 27.19 -12.41 -3.32
C PHE A 132 26.46 -11.07 -3.49
N GLU A 133 27.11 -10.04 -4.02
CA GLU A 133 26.52 -8.73 -4.30
C GLU A 133 25.32 -8.82 -5.26
N ARG A 134 25.44 -9.60 -6.33
CA ARG A 134 24.32 -9.81 -7.29
C ARG A 134 23.12 -10.50 -6.63
N GLU A 135 23.40 -11.48 -5.75
CA GLU A 135 22.34 -12.16 -5.02
C GLU A 135 21.67 -11.23 -4.01
N LEU A 136 22.45 -10.46 -3.26
CA LEU A 136 21.96 -9.45 -2.33
C LEU A 136 21.10 -8.41 -3.03
N GLU A 137 21.57 -7.86 -4.15
CA GLU A 137 20.82 -6.89 -4.94
C GLU A 137 19.50 -7.47 -5.44
N LYS A 138 19.50 -8.71 -5.92
CA LYS A 138 18.29 -9.41 -6.36
C LYS A 138 17.26 -9.58 -5.24
N LEU A 139 17.72 -10.01 -4.05
CA LEU A 139 16.86 -10.16 -2.88
C LEU A 139 16.35 -8.80 -2.38
N LYS A 140 17.20 -7.79 -2.31
CA LYS A 140 16.86 -6.43 -1.91
C LYS A 140 15.81 -5.81 -2.83
N LYS A 141 15.94 -5.96 -4.14
CA LYS A 141 14.95 -5.52 -5.11
C LYS A 141 13.61 -6.24 -4.96
N GLY A 142 13.62 -7.53 -4.66
CA GLY A 142 12.38 -8.32 -4.58
C GLY A 142 11.65 -8.25 -3.25
N LEU A 143 12.38 -8.11 -2.15
CA LEU A 143 11.88 -8.26 -0.78
C LEU A 143 12.16 -7.07 0.13
N GLY A 144 12.94 -6.08 -0.33
CA GLY A 144 13.37 -4.95 0.50
C GLY A 144 12.21 -4.17 1.12
N GLY A 145 11.14 -3.94 0.36
CA GLY A 145 9.98 -3.20 0.85
C GLY A 145 9.10 -3.95 1.86
N ILE A 146 9.29 -5.28 1.99
CA ILE A 146 8.54 -6.11 2.95
C ILE A 146 9.43 -6.71 4.04
N LYS A 147 10.70 -6.31 4.12
CA LYS A 147 11.69 -6.90 5.04
C LYS A 147 11.29 -6.76 6.52
N ASP A 148 10.55 -5.72 6.87
CA ASP A 148 10.13 -5.43 8.25
C ASP A 148 8.70 -5.87 8.55
N MET A 149 8.06 -6.57 7.62
CA MET A 149 6.72 -7.12 7.79
C MET A 149 6.74 -8.39 8.65
N ASN A 150 6.19 -8.31 9.86
CA ASN A 150 6.20 -9.42 10.82
C ASN A 150 5.12 -10.47 10.56
N GLY A 151 4.02 -10.09 9.92
CA GLY A 151 2.85 -10.92 9.62
C GLY A 151 2.27 -10.61 8.25
N LEU A 152 1.12 -11.20 7.96
CA LEU A 152 0.31 -10.81 6.81
C LEU A 152 -0.21 -9.39 7.01
N PRO A 153 -0.39 -8.60 5.93
CA PRO A 153 -0.98 -7.27 6.03
C PRO A 153 -2.49 -7.38 6.32
N ASP A 154 -3.03 -6.36 6.98
CA ASP A 154 -4.46 -6.26 7.29
C ASP A 154 -5.29 -5.69 6.14
N ALA A 155 -4.64 -5.00 5.20
CA ALA A 155 -5.22 -4.56 3.94
C ALA A 155 -4.13 -4.43 2.86
N MET A 156 -4.55 -4.41 1.60
CA MET A 156 -3.67 -4.23 0.46
C MET A 156 -4.16 -3.07 -0.41
N PHE A 157 -3.26 -2.15 -0.75
CA PHE A 157 -3.50 -1.10 -1.75
C PHE A 157 -2.79 -1.47 -3.05
N VAL A 158 -3.54 -1.53 -4.15
CA VAL A 158 -3.03 -1.96 -5.45
C VAL A 158 -3.27 -0.89 -6.50
N VAL A 159 -2.19 -0.47 -7.15
CA VAL A 159 -2.26 0.34 -8.37
C VAL A 159 -2.12 -0.60 -9.56
N ASP A 160 -3.03 -0.46 -10.55
CA ASP A 160 -3.14 -1.36 -11.70
C ASP A 160 -3.50 -2.81 -11.32
N VAL A 161 -4.78 -2.98 -11.07
CA VAL A 161 -5.36 -4.28 -10.70
C VAL A 161 -5.20 -5.34 -11.79
N GLY A 162 -5.16 -4.93 -13.05
CA GLY A 162 -4.99 -5.85 -14.18
C GLY A 162 -3.61 -6.48 -14.24
N TYR A 163 -2.58 -5.72 -13.89
CA TYR A 163 -1.21 -6.21 -13.84
C TYR A 163 -0.95 -7.08 -12.59
N HIS A 164 -1.65 -6.79 -11.49
CA HIS A 164 -1.46 -7.44 -10.19
C HIS A 164 -2.54 -8.48 -9.85
N LYS A 165 -3.14 -9.15 -10.84
CA LYS A 165 -4.18 -10.17 -10.64
C LYS A 165 -3.79 -11.25 -9.63
N ILE A 166 -2.54 -11.72 -9.67
CA ILE A 166 -2.04 -12.75 -8.74
C ILE A 166 -2.05 -12.23 -7.31
N ALA A 167 -1.62 -10.99 -7.08
CA ALA A 167 -1.63 -10.37 -5.77
C ALA A 167 -3.05 -10.29 -5.18
N ILE A 168 -4.01 -9.85 -6.00
CA ILE A 168 -5.43 -9.75 -5.63
C ILE A 168 -6.01 -11.13 -5.32
N GLN A 169 -5.72 -12.14 -6.14
CA GLN A 169 -6.16 -13.51 -5.89
C GLN A 169 -5.61 -14.08 -4.59
N GLU A 170 -4.35 -13.79 -4.27
CA GLU A 170 -3.74 -14.21 -3.00
C GLU A 170 -4.37 -13.50 -1.80
N ALA A 171 -4.62 -12.19 -1.90
CA ALA A 171 -5.29 -11.43 -0.86
C ALA A 171 -6.71 -11.96 -0.60
N ASN A 172 -7.51 -12.16 -1.65
CA ASN A 172 -8.87 -12.69 -1.55
C ASN A 172 -8.90 -14.10 -0.95
N LYS A 173 -7.92 -14.96 -1.32
CA LYS A 173 -7.81 -16.30 -0.73
C LYS A 173 -7.55 -16.27 0.77
N LEU A 174 -6.89 -15.24 1.26
CA LEU A 174 -6.57 -15.04 2.68
C LEU A 174 -7.56 -14.15 3.41
N GLY A 175 -8.59 -13.63 2.73
CA GLY A 175 -9.57 -12.71 3.29
C GLY A 175 -9.00 -11.32 3.63
N ILE A 176 -7.92 -10.91 2.95
CA ILE A 176 -7.30 -9.59 3.13
C ILE A 176 -8.02 -8.58 2.23
N PRO A 177 -8.65 -7.53 2.79
CA PRO A 177 -9.36 -6.52 2.01
C PRO A 177 -8.42 -5.78 1.06
N VAL A 178 -8.93 -5.55 -0.17
CA VAL A 178 -8.19 -4.91 -1.25
C VAL A 178 -8.79 -3.56 -1.58
N VAL A 179 -7.97 -2.52 -1.50
CA VAL A 179 -8.24 -1.18 -2.06
C VAL A 179 -7.52 -1.12 -3.41
N GLY A 180 -8.26 -0.95 -4.50
CA GLY A 180 -7.67 -1.02 -5.84
C GLY A 180 -8.02 0.18 -6.72
N VAL A 181 -7.01 0.74 -7.40
CA VAL A 181 -7.24 1.68 -8.51
C VAL A 181 -7.56 0.88 -9.75
N VAL A 182 -8.75 1.13 -10.31
CA VAL A 182 -9.30 0.37 -11.44
C VAL A 182 -9.54 1.30 -12.62
N ASP A 183 -8.82 1.08 -13.70
CA ASP A 183 -9.06 1.78 -14.96
C ASP A 183 -10.15 1.07 -15.80
N THR A 184 -10.61 1.70 -16.85
CA THR A 184 -11.72 1.26 -17.71
C THR A 184 -11.49 -0.08 -18.42
N ASN A 185 -10.25 -0.55 -18.53
CA ASN A 185 -9.87 -1.81 -19.20
C ASN A 185 -9.85 -3.03 -18.26
N HIS A 186 -10.01 -2.83 -16.95
CA HIS A 186 -9.91 -3.89 -15.96
C HIS A 186 -11.24 -4.19 -15.25
N SER A 187 -11.34 -5.40 -14.65
CA SER A 187 -12.50 -5.80 -13.85
C SER A 187 -12.37 -5.29 -12.42
N PRO A 188 -13.43 -4.71 -11.83
CA PRO A 188 -13.46 -4.36 -10.41
C PRO A 188 -13.70 -5.58 -9.49
N GLU A 189 -13.82 -6.78 -10.03
CA GLU A 189 -14.09 -7.99 -9.24
C GLU A 189 -12.93 -8.37 -8.33
N GLY A 190 -13.27 -8.77 -7.12
CA GLY A 190 -12.30 -9.15 -6.10
C GLY A 190 -11.62 -7.97 -5.41
N ILE A 191 -12.18 -6.76 -5.56
CA ILE A 191 -11.70 -5.55 -4.93
C ILE A 191 -12.80 -5.03 -4.01
N ASP A 192 -12.50 -4.88 -2.73
CA ASP A 192 -13.46 -4.44 -1.71
C ASP A 192 -13.74 -2.94 -1.82
N TYR A 193 -12.70 -2.16 -2.09
CA TYR A 193 -12.78 -0.71 -2.25
C TYR A 193 -12.23 -0.32 -3.63
N VAL A 194 -13.13 -0.14 -4.58
CA VAL A 194 -12.80 0.23 -5.96
C VAL A 194 -12.62 1.73 -6.06
N ILE A 195 -11.46 2.20 -6.50
CA ILE A 195 -11.20 3.59 -6.85
C ILE A 195 -11.15 3.68 -8.38
N PRO A 196 -12.23 4.11 -9.05
CA PRO A 196 -12.20 4.25 -10.51
C PRO A 196 -11.25 5.38 -10.90
N GLY A 197 -10.28 5.11 -11.74
CA GLY A 197 -9.32 6.14 -12.13
C GLY A 197 -8.17 5.66 -12.99
N ASN A 198 -7.43 6.60 -13.54
CA ASN A 198 -6.27 6.36 -14.37
C ASN A 198 -5.13 5.73 -13.54
N ASP A 199 -4.63 4.58 -13.97
CA ASP A 199 -3.53 3.86 -13.32
C ASP A 199 -2.17 4.00 -14.04
N ASP A 200 -2.13 4.70 -15.19
CA ASP A 200 -0.92 4.88 -16.00
C ASP A 200 -0.19 6.21 -15.76
N ALA A 201 -0.95 7.27 -15.45
CA ALA A 201 -0.38 8.59 -15.24
C ALA A 201 0.28 8.72 -13.87
N SER A 202 1.59 8.99 -13.81
CA SER A 202 2.34 9.14 -12.56
C SER A 202 1.73 10.19 -11.62
N ARG A 203 1.14 11.28 -12.16
CA ARG A 203 0.46 12.30 -11.36
C ARG A 203 -0.81 11.76 -10.69
N ALA A 204 -1.58 10.93 -11.39
CA ALA A 204 -2.77 10.28 -10.83
C ALA A 204 -2.38 9.27 -9.76
N VAL A 205 -1.38 8.42 -10.03
CA VAL A 205 -0.85 7.45 -9.06
C VAL A 205 -0.36 8.15 -7.79
N ARG A 206 0.37 9.27 -7.94
CA ARG A 206 0.86 10.06 -6.79
C ARG A 206 -0.28 10.60 -5.95
N LEU A 207 -1.35 11.06 -6.57
CA LEU A 207 -2.54 11.55 -5.87
C LEU A 207 -3.17 10.46 -5.00
N TYR A 208 -3.38 9.26 -5.54
CA TYR A 208 -3.95 8.15 -4.78
C TYR A 208 -3.03 7.69 -3.65
N ALA A 209 -1.76 7.43 -3.95
CA ALA A 209 -0.80 6.93 -2.98
C ALA A 209 -0.59 7.93 -1.82
N ARG A 210 -0.48 9.23 -2.15
CA ARG A 210 -0.35 10.30 -1.16
C ARG A 210 -1.57 10.40 -0.25
N ALA A 211 -2.78 10.43 -0.82
CA ALA A 211 -4.01 10.51 -0.03
C ALA A 211 -4.16 9.29 0.91
N LEU A 212 -3.76 8.11 0.45
CA LEU A 212 -3.76 6.91 1.27
C LEU A 212 -2.74 7.01 2.41
N ALA A 213 -1.51 7.43 2.12
CA ALA A 213 -0.47 7.65 3.12
C ALA A 213 -0.88 8.70 4.16
N ASP A 214 -1.51 9.80 3.73
CA ASP A 214 -2.04 10.84 4.62
C ASP A 214 -3.13 10.28 5.53
N SER A 215 -4.05 9.44 5.02
CA SER A 215 -5.08 8.78 5.81
C SER A 215 -4.51 7.81 6.86
N ILE A 216 -3.42 7.12 6.53
CA ILE A 216 -2.70 6.26 7.48
C ILE A 216 -2.11 7.10 8.62
N LEU A 217 -1.43 8.18 8.27
CA LEU A 217 -0.81 9.07 9.26
C LEU A 217 -1.87 9.74 10.17
N GLN A 218 -2.99 10.19 9.59
CA GLN A 218 -4.11 10.73 10.35
C GLN A 218 -4.69 9.71 11.33
N GLY A 219 -4.96 8.47 10.88
CA GLY A 219 -5.48 7.42 11.74
C GLY A 219 -4.55 7.09 12.91
N ARG A 220 -3.23 7.09 12.68
CA ARG A 220 -2.23 6.91 13.75
C ARG A 220 -2.21 8.08 14.74
N THR A 221 -2.35 9.31 14.26
CA THR A 221 -2.40 10.51 15.12
C THR A 221 -3.65 10.51 15.98
N GLU A 222 -4.81 10.16 15.42
CA GLU A 222 -6.07 10.00 16.16
C GLU A 222 -5.94 8.98 17.29
N ALA A 223 -5.36 7.81 17.01
CA ALA A 223 -5.15 6.77 18.02
C ALA A 223 -4.24 7.23 19.17
N VAL A 224 -3.24 8.07 18.90
CA VAL A 224 -2.39 8.64 19.95
C VAL A 224 -3.16 9.67 20.77
N SER A 225 -3.95 10.53 20.10
CA SER A 225 -4.76 11.54 20.80
C SER A 225 -5.80 10.91 21.72
N ASP A 226 -6.49 9.87 21.24
CA ASP A 226 -7.48 9.13 22.03
C ASP A 226 -6.83 8.46 23.25
N LEU A 227 -5.64 7.90 23.09
CA LEU A 227 -4.89 7.28 24.18
C LEU A 227 -4.48 8.32 25.25
N VAL A 228 -3.99 9.48 24.83
CA VAL A 228 -3.62 10.56 25.74
C VAL A 228 -4.83 11.07 26.52
N GLN A 229 -5.97 11.27 25.87
CA GLN A 229 -7.22 11.66 26.54
C GLN A 229 -7.64 10.63 27.59
N THR A 230 -7.62 9.33 27.22
CA THR A 230 -7.99 8.25 28.17
C THR A 230 -7.06 8.23 29.39
N ILE A 231 -5.77 8.48 29.22
CA ILE A 231 -4.81 8.54 30.33
C ILE A 231 -5.11 9.76 31.23
N GLN A 232 -5.35 10.94 30.65
CA GLN A 232 -5.67 12.14 31.40
C GLN A 232 -6.96 11.99 32.22
N GLU A 233 -8.03 11.43 31.60
CA GLU A 233 -9.27 11.15 32.29
C GLU A 233 -9.08 10.13 33.44
N SER A 234 -8.21 9.15 33.28
CA SER A 234 -7.92 8.17 34.33
C SER A 234 -7.11 8.77 35.49
N GLU A 235 -6.21 9.69 35.24
CA GLU A 235 -5.44 10.40 36.25
C GLU A 235 -6.33 11.38 37.05
N GLU A 236 -7.26 12.08 36.40
CA GLU A 236 -8.20 12.98 37.07
C GLU A 236 -9.16 12.23 38.03
N PHE A 237 -9.52 10.97 37.69
CA PHE A 237 -10.32 10.09 38.57
C PHE A 237 -9.56 9.62 39.82
N VAL A 238 -8.23 9.56 39.78
CA VAL A 238 -7.40 9.12 40.93
C VAL A 238 -7.15 10.25 41.91
N GLU A 239 -7.11 11.51 41.47
CA GLU A 239 -6.91 12.66 42.33
C GLU A 239 -8.10 12.99 43.27
N VAL A 240 -9.32 12.59 42.90
CA VAL A 240 -10.55 12.86 43.69
C VAL A 240 -10.72 11.93 44.87
N ASP A 241 -10.05 10.76 44.89
CA ASP A 241 -10.18 9.72 45.97
C ASP A 241 -9.10 9.79 47.07
N ALA A 242 -8.30 10.87 47.14
CA ALA A 242 -7.38 11.02 48.26
C ALA A 242 -8.12 11.46 49.55
N PRO A 243 -8.15 10.65 50.64
CA PRO A 243 -8.86 10.98 51.84
C PRO A 243 -8.19 12.20 52.49
N GLN A 244 -8.99 13.26 52.70
CA GLN A 244 -8.56 14.38 53.52
C GLN A 244 -8.26 13.87 54.96
N ALA A 245 -6.99 13.84 55.31
CA ALA A 245 -6.56 13.58 56.64
C ALA A 245 -7.07 14.70 57.57
N THR A 246 -8.08 14.43 58.35
CA THR A 246 -8.53 15.28 59.44
C THR A 246 -7.46 15.29 60.54
N ALA A 247 -6.92 16.48 60.83
CA ALA A 247 -6.13 16.78 61.99
C ALA A 247 -7.00 16.92 63.24
#